data_36e80af150d8986453e62dc858e8532c
#
_entry.id   36e80af150d8986453e62dc858e8532c
#
_cell.length_a   1.000
_cell.length_b   1.000
_cell.length_c   1.000
_cell.angle_alpha   90.00
_cell.angle_beta   90.00
_cell.angle_gamma   90.00
#
_symmetry.space_group_name_H-M   'P 1'
#
loop_
_entity.id
_entity.type
_entity.pdbx_description
1 polymer ?
#
loop_
_entity_poly.entity_id
_entity_poly.type
_entity_poly.pdbx_seq_one_letter_code
_entity_poly.pdbx_strand_id
1 'polypeptide(L)'
;MEPIRKVSAYLTQNAKVLSEEIVAEIVSRFGFEIPKQEIDAAVSMYVEFINYLGAMIANSENRVPEGLVEWSKGNGERAASLGGKISDIVTRYPDTRIVFTDRLRNIGREFELTADEVISIVKKVNYILDISINETVFAFERHSEEQLKETQSQVNELSAAIVPIQDSIAILPLIGSIDYDRAQIIIEKTVPRVSQLGIETLIIDFSGTVNIDIEIAKHIFDIRNILLLIGVNTIATGVRPDLAKKAVTLGIDLSSLEVYSNVLQAIRSIK
;
A
#
# COMPACT_ATOMS: atom_id res chain seq x y z
N MET A 1 -16.98 -0.82 -44.02
CA MET A 1 -17.61 -0.48 -42.73
C MET A 1 -18.58 -1.55 -42.20
N GLU A 2 -19.33 -2.24 -43.07
CA GLU A 2 -20.23 -3.31 -42.64
C GLU A 2 -19.50 -4.54 -42.01
N PRO A 3 -18.38 -5.05 -42.56
CA PRO A 3 -17.66 -6.18 -41.98
C PRO A 3 -17.11 -5.88 -40.56
N ILE A 4 -16.55 -4.70 -40.35
CA ILE A 4 -16.03 -4.27 -39.01
C ILE A 4 -17.14 -4.24 -37.97
N ARG A 5 -18.35 -3.81 -38.32
CA ARG A 5 -19.50 -3.80 -37.38
C ARG A 5 -19.92 -5.24 -37.04
N LYS A 6 -19.86 -6.17 -38.02
CA LYS A 6 -20.14 -7.60 -37.76
C LYS A 6 -19.13 -8.18 -36.78
N VAL A 7 -17.84 -7.85 -36.92
CA VAL A 7 -16.79 -8.25 -35.93
C VAL A 7 -17.07 -7.68 -34.56
N SER A 8 -17.41 -6.41 -34.43
CA SER A 8 -17.80 -5.81 -33.14
C SER A 8 -18.96 -6.56 -32.49
N ALA A 9 -20.04 -6.80 -33.24
CA ALA A 9 -21.19 -7.56 -32.73
C ALA A 9 -20.81 -9.00 -32.34
N TYR A 10 -20.00 -9.68 -33.15
CA TYR A 10 -19.50 -11.02 -32.85
C TYR A 10 -18.71 -11.07 -31.54
N LEU A 11 -17.77 -10.14 -31.32
CA LEU A 11 -16.99 -10.04 -30.09
C LEU A 11 -17.89 -9.91 -28.85
N THR A 12 -18.86 -9.00 -28.89
CA THR A 12 -19.76 -8.78 -27.79
C THR A 12 -20.69 -9.98 -27.52
N GLN A 13 -21.25 -10.59 -28.58
CA GLN A 13 -22.15 -11.73 -28.45
C GLN A 13 -21.42 -12.99 -27.96
N ASN A 14 -20.15 -13.16 -28.31
CA ASN A 14 -19.34 -14.33 -27.96
C ASN A 14 -18.30 -14.03 -26.87
N ALA A 15 -18.42 -12.90 -26.16
CA ALA A 15 -17.41 -12.44 -25.22
C ALA A 15 -17.03 -13.53 -24.19
N LYS A 16 -17.99 -14.28 -23.67
CA LYS A 16 -17.72 -15.36 -22.71
C LYS A 16 -16.90 -16.49 -23.29
N VAL A 17 -17.30 -17.03 -24.44
CA VAL A 17 -16.59 -18.14 -25.11
C VAL A 17 -15.20 -17.73 -25.52
N LEU A 18 -15.06 -16.53 -26.11
CA LEU A 18 -13.76 -15.97 -26.50
C LEU A 18 -12.86 -15.77 -25.28
N SER A 19 -13.40 -15.32 -24.15
CA SER A 19 -12.64 -15.16 -22.91
C SER A 19 -12.15 -16.49 -22.36
N GLU A 20 -12.99 -17.53 -22.35
CA GLU A 20 -12.60 -18.87 -21.93
C GLU A 20 -11.46 -19.43 -22.78
N GLU A 21 -11.56 -19.26 -24.12
CA GLU A 21 -10.53 -19.70 -25.06
C GLU A 21 -9.23 -18.91 -24.92
N ILE A 22 -9.30 -17.59 -24.78
CA ILE A 22 -8.14 -16.71 -24.60
C ILE A 22 -7.42 -17.02 -23.28
N VAL A 23 -8.17 -17.17 -22.19
CA VAL A 23 -7.58 -17.51 -20.87
C VAL A 23 -6.93 -18.89 -20.93
N ALA A 24 -7.59 -19.89 -21.51
CA ALA A 24 -7.03 -21.23 -21.66
C ALA A 24 -5.70 -21.21 -22.46
N GLU A 25 -5.65 -20.43 -23.55
CA GLU A 25 -4.44 -20.29 -24.36
C GLU A 25 -3.33 -19.55 -23.59
N ILE A 26 -3.63 -18.49 -22.86
CA ILE A 26 -2.66 -17.76 -22.02
C ILE A 26 -2.12 -18.69 -20.92
N VAL A 27 -3.01 -19.40 -20.22
CA VAL A 27 -2.65 -20.33 -19.13
C VAL A 27 -1.75 -21.46 -19.65
N SER A 28 -2.01 -21.97 -20.88
CA SER A 28 -1.19 -23.03 -21.47
C SER A 28 0.28 -22.63 -21.70
N ARG A 29 0.58 -21.33 -21.72
CA ARG A 29 1.93 -20.80 -21.89
C ARG A 29 2.70 -20.68 -20.55
N PHE A 30 2.01 -20.87 -19.43
CA PHE A 30 2.65 -20.86 -18.12
C PHE A 30 3.21 -22.24 -17.78
N GLY A 31 4.41 -22.26 -17.17
CA GLY A 31 5.06 -23.50 -16.74
C GLY A 31 4.59 -24.03 -15.39
N PHE A 32 3.46 -23.54 -14.85
CA PHE A 32 2.91 -23.92 -13.54
C PHE A 32 1.37 -23.94 -13.59
N GLU A 33 0.78 -24.67 -12.65
CA GLU A 33 -0.68 -24.74 -12.53
C GLU A 33 -1.23 -23.48 -11.87
N ILE A 34 -2.33 -22.96 -12.46
CA ILE A 34 -3.06 -21.80 -11.94
C ILE A 34 -4.32 -22.31 -11.24
N PRO A 35 -4.62 -21.83 -10.01
CA PRO A 35 -5.85 -22.19 -9.31
C PRO A 35 -7.10 -21.87 -10.13
N LYS A 36 -8.09 -22.75 -10.09
CA LYS A 36 -9.33 -22.58 -10.86
C LYS A 36 -10.02 -21.24 -10.57
N GLN A 37 -9.98 -20.78 -9.32
CA GLN A 37 -10.57 -19.50 -8.91
C GLN A 37 -9.93 -18.32 -9.63
N GLU A 38 -8.61 -18.35 -9.86
CA GLU A 38 -7.90 -17.31 -10.62
C GLU A 38 -8.26 -17.36 -12.10
N ILE A 39 -8.42 -18.57 -12.66
CA ILE A 39 -8.87 -18.76 -14.05
C ILE A 39 -10.27 -18.18 -14.23
N ASP A 40 -11.21 -18.50 -13.33
CA ASP A 40 -12.59 -18.01 -13.40
C ASP A 40 -12.65 -16.46 -13.27
N ALA A 41 -11.81 -15.89 -12.40
CA ALA A 41 -11.67 -14.45 -12.27
C ALA A 41 -11.09 -13.80 -13.54
N ALA A 42 -10.07 -14.42 -14.16
CA ALA A 42 -9.49 -13.96 -15.40
C ALA A 42 -10.51 -14.02 -16.57
N VAL A 43 -11.29 -15.09 -16.65
CA VAL A 43 -12.37 -15.18 -17.66
C VAL A 43 -13.35 -14.04 -17.50
N SER A 44 -13.81 -13.77 -16.28
CA SER A 44 -14.75 -12.65 -16.00
C SER A 44 -14.16 -11.30 -16.40
N MET A 45 -12.89 -11.08 -16.08
CA MET A 45 -12.16 -9.86 -16.45
C MET A 45 -12.07 -9.69 -17.99
N TYR A 46 -11.75 -10.74 -18.71
CA TYR A 46 -11.64 -10.67 -20.16
C TYR A 46 -12.99 -10.56 -20.88
N VAL A 47 -14.10 -11.03 -20.29
CA VAL A 47 -15.45 -10.76 -20.81
C VAL A 47 -15.69 -9.25 -20.87
N GLU A 48 -15.39 -8.53 -19.79
CA GLU A 48 -15.54 -7.07 -19.75
C GLU A 48 -14.59 -6.38 -20.74
N PHE A 49 -13.33 -6.81 -20.81
CA PHE A 49 -12.36 -6.27 -21.76
C PHE A 49 -12.79 -6.46 -23.22
N ILE A 50 -13.31 -7.65 -23.60
CA ILE A 50 -13.82 -7.92 -24.95
C ILE A 50 -15.02 -7.02 -25.27
N ASN A 51 -15.88 -6.72 -24.31
CA ASN A 51 -17.00 -5.78 -24.51
C ASN A 51 -16.47 -4.36 -24.78
N TYR A 52 -15.45 -3.89 -24.05
CA TYR A 52 -14.79 -2.61 -24.35
C TYR A 52 -14.14 -2.60 -25.73
N LEU A 53 -13.49 -3.71 -26.10
CA LEU A 53 -12.91 -3.85 -27.43
C LEU A 53 -13.99 -3.79 -28.53
N GLY A 54 -15.09 -4.51 -28.35
CA GLY A 54 -16.24 -4.46 -29.27
C GLY A 54 -16.78 -3.04 -29.44
N ALA A 55 -16.99 -2.30 -28.33
CA ALA A 55 -17.43 -0.93 -28.35
C ALA A 55 -16.45 0.01 -29.10
N MET A 56 -15.14 -0.18 -28.87
CA MET A 56 -14.11 0.60 -29.56
C MET A 56 -14.06 0.30 -31.07
N ILE A 57 -14.25 -0.97 -31.47
CA ILE A 57 -14.28 -1.36 -32.89
C ILE A 57 -15.51 -0.80 -33.59
N ALA A 58 -16.67 -0.77 -32.93
CA ALA A 58 -17.89 -0.18 -33.46
C ALA A 58 -17.75 1.33 -33.72
N ASN A 59 -16.93 2.02 -32.96
CA ASN A 59 -16.73 3.46 -33.08
C ASN A 59 -15.65 3.76 -34.13
N SER A 60 -15.97 4.62 -35.10
CA SER A 60 -15.03 5.12 -36.11
C SER A 60 -13.98 6.04 -35.54
N GLU A 61 -14.28 6.74 -34.46
CA GLU A 61 -13.33 7.55 -33.72
C GLU A 61 -12.52 6.66 -32.76
N ASN A 62 -11.20 6.84 -32.71
CA ASN A 62 -10.34 6.10 -31.76
C ASN A 62 -10.53 6.59 -30.31
N ARG A 63 -11.78 6.69 -29.88
CA ARG A 63 -12.12 7.14 -28.53
C ARG A 63 -12.09 5.97 -27.57
N VAL A 64 -11.41 6.14 -26.45
CA VAL A 64 -11.39 5.16 -25.36
C VAL A 64 -12.80 4.90 -24.88
N PRO A 65 -13.22 3.63 -24.75
CA PRO A 65 -14.54 3.30 -24.25
C PRO A 65 -14.78 3.87 -22.85
N GLU A 66 -15.98 4.40 -22.63
CA GLU A 66 -16.38 4.87 -21.32
C GLU A 66 -16.32 3.71 -20.31
N GLY A 67 -15.77 3.96 -19.14
CA GLY A 67 -15.61 2.95 -18.08
C GLY A 67 -14.35 2.11 -18.15
N LEU A 68 -13.62 2.01 -19.28
CA LEU A 68 -12.39 1.21 -19.38
C LEU A 68 -11.34 1.65 -18.36
N VAL A 69 -11.15 2.95 -18.18
CA VAL A 69 -10.17 3.52 -17.26
C VAL A 69 -10.51 3.15 -15.82
N GLU A 70 -11.76 3.38 -15.40
CA GLU A 70 -12.20 3.06 -14.04
C GLU A 70 -12.19 1.54 -13.76
N TRP A 71 -12.57 0.75 -14.73
CA TRP A 71 -12.46 -0.71 -14.66
C TRP A 71 -11.00 -1.16 -14.49
N SER A 72 -10.07 -0.58 -15.24
CA SER A 72 -8.64 -0.89 -15.15
C SER A 72 -8.06 -0.49 -13.78
N LYS A 73 -8.42 0.69 -13.26
CA LYS A 73 -8.05 1.12 -11.91
C LYS A 73 -8.56 0.14 -10.84
N GLY A 74 -9.83 -0.24 -10.92
CA GLY A 74 -10.42 -1.20 -9.99
C GLY A 74 -9.71 -2.58 -10.01
N ASN A 75 -9.17 -3.01 -11.15
CA ASN A 75 -8.37 -4.22 -11.23
C ASN A 75 -7.01 -4.06 -10.51
N GLY A 76 -6.35 -2.90 -10.63
CA GLY A 76 -5.12 -2.59 -9.95
C GLY A 76 -5.29 -2.52 -8.42
N GLU A 77 -6.31 -1.81 -7.95
CA GLU A 77 -6.65 -1.68 -6.53
C GLU A 77 -6.98 -3.03 -5.90
N ARG A 78 -7.76 -3.86 -6.60
CA ARG A 78 -8.10 -5.22 -6.16
C ARG A 78 -6.85 -6.10 -6.05
N ALA A 79 -5.94 -6.05 -7.03
CA ALA A 79 -4.71 -6.82 -7.00
C ALA A 79 -3.80 -6.40 -5.83
N ALA A 80 -3.69 -5.10 -5.56
CA ALA A 80 -2.96 -4.57 -4.41
C ALA A 80 -3.59 -5.01 -3.07
N SER A 81 -4.91 -4.91 -2.93
CA SER A 81 -5.65 -5.32 -1.73
C SER A 81 -5.50 -6.81 -1.40
N LEU A 82 -5.30 -7.65 -2.41
CA LEU A 82 -5.05 -9.09 -2.26
C LEU A 82 -3.57 -9.43 -1.97
N GLY A 83 -2.70 -8.42 -1.83
CA GLY A 83 -1.26 -8.62 -1.61
C GLY A 83 -0.52 -9.18 -2.83
N GLY A 84 -1.08 -9.02 -4.03
CA GLY A 84 -0.44 -9.40 -5.29
C GLY A 84 0.83 -8.59 -5.57
N LYS A 85 1.58 -9.01 -6.58
CA LYS A 85 2.74 -8.27 -7.08
C LYS A 85 2.41 -7.66 -8.44
N ILE A 86 2.76 -6.41 -8.65
CA ILE A 86 2.56 -5.76 -9.94
C ILE A 86 3.33 -6.47 -11.06
N SER A 87 4.49 -7.07 -10.76
CA SER A 87 5.25 -7.88 -11.70
C SER A 87 4.44 -9.05 -12.26
N ASP A 88 3.57 -9.69 -11.46
CA ASP A 88 2.77 -10.83 -11.90
C ASP A 88 1.72 -10.42 -12.93
N ILE A 89 1.26 -9.18 -12.87
CA ILE A 89 0.35 -8.61 -13.87
C ILE A 89 1.13 -8.27 -15.14
N VAL A 90 2.22 -7.51 -15.02
CA VAL A 90 2.98 -6.98 -16.18
C VAL A 90 3.62 -8.08 -17.00
N THR A 91 4.17 -9.13 -16.36
CA THR A 91 4.83 -10.24 -17.06
C THR A 91 3.89 -11.06 -17.93
N ARG A 92 2.59 -11.05 -17.65
CA ARG A 92 1.57 -11.77 -18.45
C ARG A 92 1.12 -10.99 -19.69
N TYR A 93 1.39 -9.71 -19.78
CA TYR A 93 0.90 -8.83 -20.85
C TYR A 93 1.44 -9.14 -22.25
N PRO A 94 2.72 -9.49 -22.45
CA PRO A 94 3.22 -9.88 -23.76
C PRO A 94 2.48 -11.07 -24.37
N ASP A 95 2.25 -12.14 -23.59
CA ASP A 95 1.50 -13.31 -24.03
C ASP A 95 0.03 -12.98 -24.30
N THR A 96 -0.60 -12.20 -23.43
CA THR A 96 -1.95 -11.67 -23.64
C THR A 96 -2.06 -10.95 -24.98
N ARG A 97 -1.13 -10.07 -25.30
CA ARG A 97 -1.11 -9.30 -26.54
C ARG A 97 -0.99 -10.21 -27.77
N ILE A 98 -0.14 -11.21 -27.71
CA ILE A 98 0.05 -12.18 -28.79
C ILE A 98 -1.26 -12.97 -29.02
N VAL A 99 -1.85 -13.51 -27.96
CA VAL A 99 -3.08 -14.30 -28.03
C VAL A 99 -4.23 -13.48 -28.62
N PHE A 100 -4.43 -12.24 -28.14
CA PHE A 100 -5.45 -11.35 -28.71
C PHE A 100 -5.21 -11.05 -30.19
N THR A 101 -3.96 -10.77 -30.58
CA THR A 101 -3.60 -10.47 -31.97
C THR A 101 -3.87 -11.66 -32.88
N ASP A 102 -3.47 -12.87 -32.47
CA ASP A 102 -3.71 -14.08 -33.25
C ASP A 102 -5.20 -14.41 -33.37
N ARG A 103 -5.96 -14.25 -32.30
CA ARG A 103 -7.41 -14.45 -32.29
C ARG A 103 -8.12 -13.48 -33.24
N LEU A 104 -7.76 -12.18 -33.16
CA LEU A 104 -8.36 -11.16 -34.04
C LEU A 104 -7.99 -11.37 -35.52
N ARG A 105 -6.76 -11.84 -35.80
CA ARG A 105 -6.38 -12.24 -37.16
C ARG A 105 -7.28 -13.37 -37.68
N ASN A 106 -7.59 -14.38 -36.87
CA ASN A 106 -8.44 -15.50 -37.27
C ASN A 106 -9.90 -15.03 -37.50
N ILE A 107 -10.44 -14.21 -36.59
CA ILE A 107 -11.75 -13.58 -36.76
C ILE A 107 -11.77 -12.74 -38.05
N GLY A 108 -10.72 -11.98 -38.33
CA GLY A 108 -10.61 -11.19 -39.54
C GLY A 108 -10.70 -12.03 -40.82
N ARG A 109 -10.16 -13.26 -40.81
CA ARG A 109 -10.29 -14.22 -41.94
C ARG A 109 -11.72 -14.75 -42.09
N GLU A 110 -12.40 -15.09 -40.98
CA GLU A 110 -13.78 -15.57 -40.98
C GLU A 110 -14.75 -14.53 -41.54
N PHE A 111 -14.50 -13.25 -41.24
CA PHE A 111 -15.32 -12.15 -41.70
C PHE A 111 -14.82 -11.49 -42.99
N GLU A 112 -13.88 -12.11 -43.69
CA GLU A 112 -13.30 -11.67 -44.96
C GLU A 112 -12.81 -10.22 -44.94
N LEU A 113 -12.19 -9.81 -43.81
CA LEU A 113 -11.61 -8.47 -43.65
C LEU A 113 -10.39 -8.28 -44.54
N THR A 114 -10.24 -7.09 -45.08
CA THR A 114 -9.01 -6.66 -45.75
C THR A 114 -7.84 -6.57 -44.76
N ALA A 115 -6.60 -6.60 -45.25
CA ALA A 115 -5.42 -6.44 -44.41
C ALA A 115 -5.45 -5.13 -43.62
N ASP A 116 -5.89 -4.03 -44.22
CA ASP A 116 -5.97 -2.73 -43.57
C ASP A 116 -7.02 -2.72 -42.44
N GLU A 117 -8.15 -3.39 -42.62
CA GLU A 117 -9.16 -3.54 -41.59
C GLU A 117 -8.65 -4.38 -40.41
N VAL A 118 -7.96 -5.49 -40.69
CA VAL A 118 -7.31 -6.32 -39.63
C VAL A 118 -6.27 -5.48 -38.85
N ILE A 119 -5.40 -4.77 -39.56
CA ILE A 119 -4.40 -3.88 -38.93
C ILE A 119 -5.08 -2.81 -38.07
N SER A 120 -6.17 -2.23 -38.55
CA SER A 120 -6.94 -1.23 -37.78
C SER A 120 -7.47 -1.81 -36.47
N ILE A 121 -8.03 -3.02 -36.48
CA ILE A 121 -8.53 -3.70 -35.28
C ILE A 121 -7.37 -4.05 -34.33
N VAL A 122 -6.24 -4.55 -34.85
CA VAL A 122 -5.05 -4.86 -34.05
C VAL A 122 -4.48 -3.60 -33.38
N LYS A 123 -4.47 -2.47 -34.08
CA LYS A 123 -4.07 -1.18 -33.46
C LYS A 123 -5.00 -0.80 -32.32
N LYS A 124 -6.32 -0.98 -32.47
CA LYS A 124 -7.30 -0.65 -31.43
C LYS A 124 -7.13 -1.54 -30.18
N VAL A 125 -6.96 -2.86 -30.36
CA VAL A 125 -6.75 -3.74 -29.19
C VAL A 125 -5.46 -3.43 -28.47
N ASN A 126 -4.36 -3.18 -29.20
CA ASN A 126 -3.11 -2.79 -28.57
C ASN A 126 -3.24 -1.47 -27.78
N TYR A 127 -3.94 -0.50 -28.34
CA TYR A 127 -4.16 0.79 -27.70
C TYR A 127 -4.92 0.66 -26.37
N ILE A 128 -6.04 -0.10 -26.35
CA ILE A 128 -6.79 -0.27 -25.09
C ILE A 128 -6.07 -1.20 -24.10
N LEU A 129 -5.27 -2.16 -24.56
CA LEU A 129 -4.39 -2.94 -23.69
C LEU A 129 -3.36 -2.05 -23.02
N ASP A 130 -2.70 -1.15 -23.76
CA ASP A 130 -1.70 -0.24 -23.21
C ASP A 130 -2.32 0.73 -22.20
N ILE A 131 -3.52 1.28 -22.47
CA ILE A 131 -4.25 2.10 -21.49
C ILE A 131 -4.60 1.27 -20.26
N SER A 132 -5.16 0.09 -20.46
CA SER A 132 -5.58 -0.77 -19.34
C SER A 132 -4.41 -1.13 -18.43
N ILE A 133 -3.25 -1.52 -18.97
CA ILE A 133 -2.11 -1.88 -18.14
C ILE A 133 -1.57 -0.67 -17.38
N ASN A 134 -1.46 0.49 -18.04
CA ASN A 134 -0.96 1.70 -17.39
C ASN A 134 -1.86 2.11 -16.23
N GLU A 135 -3.17 2.17 -16.43
CA GLU A 135 -4.13 2.53 -15.38
C GLU A 135 -4.15 1.50 -14.23
N THR A 136 -4.00 0.21 -14.57
CA THR A 136 -3.90 -0.86 -13.58
C THR A 136 -2.63 -0.72 -12.72
N VAL A 137 -1.48 -0.45 -13.36
CA VAL A 137 -0.20 -0.25 -12.66
C VAL A 137 -0.25 0.97 -11.74
N PHE A 138 -0.70 2.11 -12.27
CA PHE A 138 -0.78 3.34 -11.46
C PHE A 138 -1.75 3.21 -10.28
N ALA A 139 -2.88 2.56 -10.47
CA ALA A 139 -3.83 2.32 -9.39
C ALA A 139 -3.27 1.34 -8.34
N PHE A 140 -2.57 0.30 -8.77
CA PHE A 140 -1.90 -0.64 -7.89
C PHE A 140 -0.84 0.06 -7.02
N GLU A 141 0.04 0.84 -7.65
CA GLU A 141 1.11 1.57 -6.94
C GLU A 141 0.53 2.55 -5.92
N ARG A 142 -0.45 3.37 -6.35
CA ARG A 142 -1.12 4.32 -5.45
C ARG A 142 -1.75 3.63 -4.24
N HIS A 143 -2.51 2.56 -4.47
CA HIS A 143 -3.17 1.83 -3.38
C HIS A 143 -2.17 1.17 -2.43
N SER A 144 -1.08 0.62 -2.96
CA SER A 144 0.00 0.04 -2.14
C SER A 144 0.70 1.09 -1.29
N GLU A 145 0.96 2.27 -1.83
CA GLU A 145 1.53 3.39 -1.08
C GLU A 145 0.59 3.90 0.03
N GLU A 146 -0.71 3.99 -0.26
CA GLU A 146 -1.73 4.37 0.73
C GLU A 146 -1.79 3.37 1.88
N GLN A 147 -1.82 2.07 1.59
CA GLN A 147 -1.80 1.01 2.59
C GLN A 147 -0.52 1.04 3.46
N LEU A 148 0.64 1.28 2.82
CA LEU A 148 1.90 1.40 3.54
C LEU A 148 1.88 2.60 4.51
N LYS A 149 1.40 3.76 4.04
CA LYS A 149 1.26 4.98 4.88
C LYS A 149 0.29 4.75 6.04
N GLU A 150 -0.83 4.10 5.79
CA GLU A 150 -1.81 3.78 6.82
C GLU A 150 -1.24 2.84 7.88
N THR A 151 -0.56 1.77 7.44
CA THR A 151 0.13 0.85 8.35
C THR A 151 1.19 1.57 9.19
N GLN A 152 2.00 2.43 8.56
CA GLN A 152 3.00 3.23 9.26
C GLN A 152 2.35 4.18 10.26
N SER A 153 1.23 4.80 9.91
CA SER A 153 0.47 5.67 10.82
C SER A 153 -0.05 4.90 12.04
N GLN A 154 -0.59 3.69 11.84
CA GLN A 154 -1.05 2.83 12.94
C GLN A 154 0.10 2.43 13.87
N VAL A 155 1.26 2.06 13.31
CA VAL A 155 2.47 1.75 14.10
C VAL A 155 2.91 2.97 14.90
N ASN A 156 2.89 4.15 14.29
CA ASN A 156 3.25 5.40 14.96
C ASN A 156 2.24 5.78 16.08
N GLU A 157 0.96 5.51 15.87
CA GLU A 157 -0.06 5.73 16.91
C GLU A 157 0.12 4.84 18.14
N LEU A 158 0.39 3.55 17.91
CA LEU A 158 0.68 2.62 19.00
C LEU A 158 1.97 2.98 19.75
N SER A 159 2.90 3.63 19.08
CA SER A 159 4.20 4.01 19.64
C SER A 159 4.16 5.17 20.63
N ALA A 160 3.08 5.95 20.61
CA ALA A 160 2.85 7.07 21.54
C ALA A 160 1.76 6.74 22.57
N ALA A 161 1.44 5.46 22.75
CA ALA A 161 0.40 5.02 23.69
C ALA A 161 0.87 5.24 25.13
N ILE A 162 0.18 6.14 25.86
CA ILE A 162 0.36 6.32 27.30
C ILE A 162 -0.51 5.31 28.02
N VAL A 163 0.12 4.52 28.89
CA VAL A 163 -0.54 3.47 29.68
C VAL A 163 -0.66 3.94 31.13
N PRO A 164 -1.85 4.34 31.63
CA PRO A 164 -2.05 4.61 33.05
C PRO A 164 -1.85 3.32 33.86
N ILE A 165 -1.12 3.40 34.96
CA ILE A 165 -0.84 2.26 35.87
C ILE A 165 -1.40 2.46 37.28
N GLN A 166 -1.45 3.68 37.72
CA GLN A 166 -2.03 4.07 39.02
C GLN A 166 -2.63 5.48 38.90
N ASP A 167 -3.32 5.93 39.94
CA ASP A 167 -3.80 7.31 40.00
C ASP A 167 -2.62 8.27 39.80
N SER A 168 -2.73 9.16 38.81
CA SER A 168 -1.73 10.15 38.40
C SER A 168 -0.39 9.61 37.87
N ILE A 169 -0.19 8.29 37.70
CA ILE A 169 1.04 7.70 37.17
C ILE A 169 0.76 6.97 35.86
N ALA A 170 1.56 7.24 34.83
CA ALA A 170 1.48 6.53 33.54
C ALA A 170 2.86 6.17 32.99
N ILE A 171 2.87 5.21 32.08
CA ILE A 171 4.07 4.80 31.31
C ILE A 171 3.91 5.21 29.87
N LEU A 172 4.99 5.73 29.28
CA LEU A 172 5.20 5.88 27.85
C LEU A 172 6.27 4.86 27.43
N PRO A 173 5.89 3.67 26.91
CA PRO A 173 6.86 2.69 26.44
C PRO A 173 7.42 3.10 25.07
N LEU A 174 8.74 3.17 24.95
CA LEU A 174 9.43 3.40 23.69
C LEU A 174 9.92 2.07 23.11
N ILE A 175 9.25 1.59 22.02
CA ILE A 175 9.52 0.27 21.46
C ILE A 175 10.04 0.40 20.01
N GLY A 176 11.09 -0.35 19.66
CA GLY A 176 11.69 -0.38 18.32
C GLY A 176 12.61 0.78 18.03
N SER A 177 12.81 1.12 16.76
CA SER A 177 13.59 2.28 16.33
C SER A 177 12.74 3.54 16.39
N ILE A 178 13.32 4.62 16.87
CA ILE A 178 12.67 5.93 16.92
C ILE A 178 13.41 6.83 15.93
N ASP A 179 12.71 7.25 14.89
CA ASP A 179 13.15 8.24 13.90
C ASP A 179 12.57 9.63 14.24
N TYR A 180 12.90 10.62 13.42
CA TYR A 180 12.46 12.00 13.62
C TYR A 180 10.93 12.12 13.61
N ASP A 181 10.27 11.54 12.62
CA ASP A 181 8.80 11.64 12.46
C ASP A 181 8.08 11.02 13.66
N ARG A 182 8.57 9.88 14.12
CA ARG A 182 8.03 9.21 15.29
C ARG A 182 8.27 10.00 16.58
N ALA A 183 9.44 10.63 16.74
CA ALA A 183 9.71 11.50 17.89
C ALA A 183 8.76 12.70 17.92
N GLN A 184 8.49 13.32 16.79
CA GLN A 184 7.51 14.39 16.63
C GLN A 184 6.11 13.96 17.07
N ILE A 185 5.64 12.80 16.57
CA ILE A 185 4.32 12.24 16.93
C ILE A 185 4.23 11.96 18.42
N ILE A 186 5.31 11.43 19.03
CA ILE A 186 5.37 11.21 20.49
C ILE A 186 5.19 12.52 21.22
N ILE A 187 5.90 13.59 20.83
CA ILE A 187 5.78 14.92 21.47
C ILE A 187 4.36 15.44 21.34
N GLU A 188 3.84 15.49 20.12
CA GLU A 188 2.54 16.07 19.80
C GLU A 188 1.36 15.36 20.50
N LYS A 189 1.44 14.03 20.66
CA LYS A 189 0.39 13.23 21.29
C LYS A 189 0.56 13.08 22.79
N THR A 190 1.80 13.00 23.30
CA THR A 190 2.06 12.74 24.71
C THR A 190 1.64 13.91 25.60
N VAL A 191 2.02 15.14 25.26
CA VAL A 191 1.77 16.31 26.09
C VAL A 191 0.27 16.55 26.30
N PRO A 192 -0.59 16.63 25.28
CA PRO A 192 -2.02 16.79 25.49
C PRO A 192 -2.65 15.61 26.25
N ARG A 193 -2.19 14.37 25.98
CA ARG A 193 -2.76 13.18 26.60
C ARG A 193 -2.45 13.08 28.08
N VAL A 194 -1.24 13.40 28.48
CA VAL A 194 -0.82 13.47 29.89
C VAL A 194 -1.69 14.46 30.65
N SER A 195 -1.90 15.66 30.10
CA SER A 195 -2.76 16.69 30.67
C SER A 195 -4.22 16.23 30.80
N GLN A 196 -4.79 15.61 29.75
CA GLN A 196 -6.18 15.11 29.76
C GLN A 196 -6.39 14.01 30.81
N LEU A 197 -5.39 13.17 31.04
CA LEU A 197 -5.47 12.06 32.01
C LEU A 197 -5.16 12.49 33.45
N GLY A 198 -4.78 13.74 33.69
CA GLY A 198 -4.39 14.21 35.02
C GLY A 198 -3.15 13.50 35.56
N ILE A 199 -2.20 13.17 34.70
CA ILE A 199 -0.96 12.47 35.05
C ILE A 199 -0.01 13.49 35.73
N GLU A 200 0.49 13.16 36.92
CA GLU A 200 1.49 13.93 37.65
C GLU A 200 2.91 13.36 37.45
N THR A 201 3.01 12.04 37.16
CA THR A 201 4.30 11.39 36.91
C THR A 201 4.21 10.52 35.65
N LEU A 202 5.07 10.81 34.67
CA LEU A 202 5.23 10.02 33.47
C LEU A 202 6.54 9.23 33.49
N ILE A 203 6.45 7.90 33.43
CA ILE A 203 7.61 7.01 33.29
C ILE A 203 7.85 6.78 31.80
N ILE A 204 9.00 7.22 31.27
CA ILE A 204 9.44 6.95 29.89
C ILE A 204 10.32 5.71 29.92
N ASP A 205 9.86 4.62 29.31
CA ASP A 205 10.56 3.34 29.35
C ASP A 205 11.29 3.05 28.02
N PHE A 206 12.63 3.03 28.09
CA PHE A 206 13.53 2.78 26.95
C PHE A 206 13.89 1.29 26.79
N SER A 207 13.34 0.38 27.61
CA SER A 207 13.72 -1.05 27.61
C SER A 207 13.51 -1.70 26.24
N GLY A 208 12.47 -1.30 25.50
CA GLY A 208 12.10 -1.82 24.20
C GLY A 208 12.78 -1.13 23.02
N THR A 209 13.62 -0.13 23.24
CA THR A 209 14.22 0.66 22.18
C THR A 209 15.40 -0.06 21.54
N VAL A 210 15.41 -0.17 20.22
CA VAL A 210 16.50 -0.85 19.48
C VAL A 210 17.61 0.14 19.12
N ASN A 211 17.25 1.25 18.47
CA ASN A 211 18.17 2.32 18.11
C ASN A 211 17.50 3.68 18.37
N ILE A 212 18.28 4.59 18.96
CA ILE A 212 17.93 6.02 19.04
C ILE A 212 19.09 6.77 18.40
N ASP A 213 18.76 7.57 17.38
CA ASP A 213 19.72 8.51 16.83
C ASP A 213 19.96 9.66 17.81
N ILE A 214 21.09 10.31 17.67
CA ILE A 214 21.57 11.38 18.53
C ILE A 214 20.59 12.56 18.56
N GLU A 215 20.10 12.98 17.40
CA GLU A 215 19.13 14.08 17.29
C GLU A 215 17.79 13.73 17.93
N ILE A 216 17.39 12.48 17.84
CA ILE A 216 16.12 11.96 18.40
C ILE A 216 16.17 11.89 19.93
N ALA A 217 17.33 11.49 20.49
CA ALA A 217 17.52 11.54 21.94
C ALA A 217 17.24 12.95 22.48
N LYS A 218 17.70 14.00 21.78
CA LYS A 218 17.43 15.40 22.14
C LYS A 218 15.93 15.72 22.15
N HIS A 219 15.20 15.30 21.11
CA HIS A 219 13.75 15.53 21.06
C HIS A 219 12.98 14.85 22.20
N ILE A 220 13.39 13.64 22.61
CA ILE A 220 12.77 12.95 23.76
C ILE A 220 13.07 13.71 25.08
N PHE A 221 14.25 14.29 25.22
CA PHE A 221 14.54 15.17 26.35
C PHE A 221 13.78 16.50 26.31
N ASP A 222 13.45 17.00 25.13
CA ASP A 222 12.58 18.15 24.97
C ASP A 222 11.16 17.87 25.49
N ILE A 223 10.65 16.63 25.33
CA ILE A 223 9.39 16.19 25.94
C ILE A 223 9.40 16.40 27.44
N ARG A 224 10.48 15.96 28.13
CA ARG A 224 10.64 16.15 29.57
C ARG A 224 10.55 17.63 29.94
N ASN A 225 11.25 18.50 29.24
CA ASN A 225 11.25 19.93 29.53
C ASN A 225 9.85 20.55 29.40
N ILE A 226 9.11 20.14 28.34
CA ILE A 226 7.72 20.59 28.16
C ILE A 226 6.82 20.06 29.27
N LEU A 227 6.94 18.77 29.63
CA LEU A 227 6.15 18.16 30.71
C LEU A 227 6.42 18.81 32.06
N LEU A 228 7.68 19.14 32.34
CA LEU A 228 8.06 19.85 33.57
C LEU A 228 7.40 21.25 33.68
N LEU A 229 7.29 21.96 32.54
CA LEU A 229 6.62 23.28 32.51
C LEU A 229 5.12 23.21 32.84
N ILE A 230 4.49 22.08 32.56
CA ILE A 230 3.07 21.83 32.90
C ILE A 230 2.90 21.09 34.24
N GLY A 231 3.96 20.95 35.04
CA GLY A 231 3.92 20.36 36.36
C GLY A 231 3.98 18.83 36.41
N VAL A 232 4.33 18.18 35.31
CA VAL A 232 4.42 16.71 35.22
C VAL A 232 5.86 16.28 35.47
N ASN A 233 6.07 15.45 36.49
CA ASN A 233 7.38 14.82 36.73
C ASN A 233 7.68 13.72 35.71
N THR A 234 8.95 13.55 35.33
CA THR A 234 9.36 12.58 34.33
C THR A 234 10.46 11.70 34.88
N ILE A 235 10.27 10.39 34.78
CA ILE A 235 11.22 9.36 35.22
C ILE A 235 11.62 8.51 33.97
N ALA A 236 12.91 8.25 33.79
CA ALA A 236 13.39 7.35 32.71
C ALA A 236 13.69 5.96 33.28
N THR A 237 13.33 4.92 32.51
CA THR A 237 13.65 3.53 32.84
C THR A 237 14.26 2.81 31.65
N GLY A 238 15.05 1.73 31.91
CA GLY A 238 15.60 0.90 30.86
C GLY A 238 16.64 1.56 29.95
N VAL A 239 17.26 2.65 30.42
CA VAL A 239 18.31 3.36 29.68
C VAL A 239 19.58 2.49 29.60
N ARG A 240 19.94 2.08 28.38
CA ARG A 240 21.13 1.25 28.13
C ARG A 240 22.41 2.08 28.16
N PRO A 241 23.57 1.47 28.49
CA PRO A 241 24.86 2.18 28.59
C PRO A 241 25.28 2.92 27.31
N ASP A 242 24.94 2.39 26.14
CA ASP A 242 25.21 3.01 24.82
C ASP A 242 24.42 4.30 24.63
N LEU A 243 23.13 4.30 25.04
CA LEU A 243 22.28 5.49 25.01
C LEU A 243 22.77 6.54 26.03
N ALA A 244 23.11 6.11 27.24
CA ALA A 244 23.63 7.02 28.27
C ALA A 244 24.94 7.70 27.81
N LYS A 245 25.87 6.96 27.20
CA LYS A 245 27.10 7.54 26.63
C LYS A 245 26.82 8.58 25.55
N LYS A 246 25.89 8.27 24.61
CA LYS A 246 25.49 9.19 23.56
C LYS A 246 24.91 10.49 24.16
N ALA A 247 24.02 10.37 25.13
CA ALA A 247 23.40 11.53 25.78
C ALA A 247 24.45 12.46 26.42
N VAL A 248 25.43 11.88 27.14
CA VAL A 248 26.53 12.66 27.77
C VAL A 248 27.39 13.34 26.69
N THR A 249 27.72 12.64 25.60
CA THR A 249 28.53 13.22 24.50
C THR A 249 27.86 14.42 23.85
N LEU A 250 26.54 14.48 23.87
CA LEU A 250 25.72 15.56 23.32
C LEU A 250 25.49 16.73 24.29
N GLY A 251 26.01 16.63 25.49
CA GLY A 251 25.78 17.63 26.52
C GLY A 251 24.34 17.64 27.04
N ILE A 252 23.59 16.54 26.89
CA ILE A 252 22.26 16.39 27.46
C ILE A 252 22.47 16.23 29.00
N ASP A 253 21.89 17.15 29.73
CA ASP A 253 21.97 17.10 31.20
C ASP A 253 21.01 16.04 31.76
N LEU A 254 21.58 14.84 32.01
CA LEU A 254 20.87 13.74 32.66
C LEU A 254 20.83 13.88 34.21
N SER A 255 21.56 14.81 34.78
CA SER A 255 21.68 14.93 36.27
C SER A 255 20.36 15.33 36.91
N SER A 256 19.48 15.97 36.15
CA SER A 256 18.15 16.40 36.59
C SER A 256 17.03 15.40 36.28
N LEU A 257 17.36 14.24 35.66
CA LEU A 257 16.40 13.17 35.31
C LEU A 257 16.58 11.99 36.28
N GLU A 258 15.49 11.61 36.95
CA GLU A 258 15.48 10.38 37.74
C GLU A 258 15.53 9.17 36.78
N VAL A 259 16.54 8.31 36.98
CA VAL A 259 16.76 7.13 36.11
C VAL A 259 16.78 5.87 36.95
N TYR A 260 15.94 4.90 36.59
CA TYR A 260 15.90 3.57 37.21
C TYR A 260 16.15 2.49 36.18
N SER A 261 16.65 1.33 36.64
CA SER A 261 16.95 0.23 35.72
C SER A 261 15.69 -0.42 35.10
N ASN A 262 14.54 -0.31 35.75
CA ASN A 262 13.26 -0.82 35.24
C ASN A 262 12.06 -0.11 35.84
N VAL A 263 10.91 -0.27 35.23
CA VAL A 263 9.62 0.34 35.64
C VAL A 263 9.24 0.00 37.08
N LEU A 264 9.47 -1.23 37.54
CA LEU A 264 9.12 -1.66 38.88
C LEU A 264 9.87 -0.86 39.95
N GLN A 265 11.14 -0.56 39.70
CA GLN A 265 11.95 0.27 40.63
C GLN A 265 11.43 1.72 40.64
N ALA A 266 11.11 2.27 39.47
CA ALA A 266 10.53 3.61 39.37
C ALA A 266 9.21 3.72 40.15
N ILE A 267 8.29 2.77 39.98
CA ILE A 267 7.00 2.77 40.72
C ILE A 267 7.21 2.71 42.23
N ARG A 268 8.20 1.93 42.68
CA ARG A 268 8.49 1.84 44.15
C ARG A 268 9.11 3.10 44.74
N SER A 269 9.74 3.93 43.93
CA SER A 269 10.31 5.20 44.37
C SER A 269 9.29 6.33 44.48
N ILE A 270 8.19 6.22 43.73
CA ILE A 270 7.07 7.17 43.80
C ILE A 270 6.21 6.78 45.01
N LYS A 271 6.38 7.49 46.11
CA LYS A 271 5.58 7.31 47.35
C LYS A 271 4.67 8.49 47.57
#